data_a8374527eae879ab12abc7183ca5b45c
#
_entry.id   a8374527eae879ab12abc7183ca5b45c
#
_cell.length_a   1.000
_cell.length_b   1.000
_cell.length_c   1.000
_cell.angle_alpha   90.00
_cell.angle_beta   90.00
_cell.angle_gamma   90.00
#
_symmetry.space_group_name_H-M   'P 1'
#
loop_
_entity.id
_entity.type
_entity.pdbx_description
1 polymer ?
#
loop_
_entity_poly.entity_id
_entity_poly.type
_entity_poly.pdbx_seq_one_letter_code
_entity_poly.pdbx_strand_id
1 'polypeptide(L)'
;MKRTRHLVIGAAFVGLLAVLGTAQNLLQKSVEAQTNGAVQAPKFEVDPLWPKPLPNGWYQGQTIGVSVDARDHIWIIHRSDSLDAVEAAADSGTGECCKKAPPILEFDQDGTLLRHWGGTDGPGYQWPASNHGIWIDHKGFVWIGGNGGGNDGHILKFTQDGKFVMQVGIKQAGLAADSNSDSRFYLVAKVMMDVPRNELYAADGYGNRRVVVVDPETGKFKRFWGAYGNKPDDAYAAAQPRYTPGITPSQQFRGPVHCADVAVDGMVYVCDRTSDRLQVFTREGKFVKEIFVAPDSFGDGSTWDVAFSRDSQQKYLFLADGRNQKLRIYDRASMTELTNFGEGGHYPGQFYSMHSIATDSKGNLYTTETYQGRRVQKFVYKGLAPVTRKEQGTIWPTRTTSR
;
A
#
# COMPACT_ATOMS: atom_id res chain seq x y z
N MET A 1 43.02 -38.40 50.18
CA MET A 1 41.63 -38.54 49.68
C MET A 1 40.93 -37.22 49.28
N LYS A 2 41.07 -36.13 50.00
CA LYS A 2 40.38 -34.84 49.59
C LYS A 2 40.91 -34.25 48.27
N ARG A 3 42.19 -34.26 47.98
CA ARG A 3 42.85 -33.70 46.81
C ARG A 3 42.43 -34.42 45.46
N THR A 4 42.31 -35.73 45.51
CA THR A 4 41.89 -36.55 44.36
C THR A 4 40.39 -36.27 43.95
N ARG A 5 39.57 -36.05 45.00
CA ARG A 5 38.16 -35.77 44.76
C ARG A 5 37.93 -34.41 44.04
N HIS A 6 38.72 -33.37 44.35
CA HIS A 6 38.66 -32.09 43.68
C HIS A 6 39.18 -32.15 42.21
N LEU A 7 40.21 -32.97 41.97
CA LEU A 7 40.70 -33.19 40.59
C LEU A 7 39.68 -33.91 39.71
N VAL A 8 38.97 -34.91 40.27
CA VAL A 8 37.91 -35.63 39.52
C VAL A 8 36.71 -34.71 39.22
N ILE A 9 36.30 -33.88 40.18
CA ILE A 9 35.22 -32.91 39.99
C ILE A 9 35.62 -31.85 38.98
N GLY A 10 36.86 -31.34 39.02
CA GLY A 10 37.37 -30.40 38.03
C GLY A 10 37.42 -30.98 36.59
N ALA A 11 37.89 -32.21 36.45
CA ALA A 11 37.92 -32.90 35.17
C ALA A 11 36.51 -33.15 34.62
N ALA A 12 35.55 -33.54 35.45
CA ALA A 12 34.15 -33.72 35.06
C ALA A 12 33.51 -32.40 34.64
N PHE A 13 33.80 -31.29 35.30
CA PHE A 13 33.30 -29.97 34.95
C PHE A 13 33.86 -29.47 33.62
N VAL A 14 35.16 -29.64 33.37
CA VAL A 14 35.80 -29.31 32.06
C VAL A 14 35.23 -30.19 30.95
N GLY A 15 35.01 -31.49 31.19
CA GLY A 15 34.36 -32.39 30.24
C GLY A 15 32.93 -31.94 29.90
N LEU A 16 32.16 -31.52 30.90
CA LEU A 16 30.79 -31.01 30.67
C LEU A 16 30.78 -29.71 29.87
N LEU A 17 31.69 -28.78 30.10
CA LEU A 17 31.83 -27.56 29.33
C LEU A 17 32.25 -27.84 27.88
N ALA A 18 33.14 -28.80 27.67
CA ALA A 18 33.53 -29.22 26.30
C ALA A 18 32.36 -29.85 25.52
N VAL A 19 31.53 -30.66 26.18
CA VAL A 19 30.33 -31.27 25.59
C VAL A 19 29.29 -30.20 25.27
N LEU A 20 29.05 -29.24 26.15
CA LEU A 20 28.13 -28.12 25.89
C LEU A 20 28.62 -27.24 24.77
N GLY A 21 29.91 -26.93 24.69
CA GLY A 21 30.50 -26.13 23.60
C GLY A 21 30.39 -26.83 22.22
N THR A 22 30.62 -28.16 22.20
CA THR A 22 30.45 -28.93 20.94
C THR A 22 28.97 -29.04 20.53
N ALA A 23 28.08 -29.26 21.49
CA ALA A 23 26.64 -29.28 21.22
C ALA A 23 26.13 -27.93 20.71
N GLN A 24 26.59 -26.82 21.26
CA GLN A 24 26.26 -25.48 20.79
C GLN A 24 26.77 -25.22 19.37
N ASN A 25 28.01 -25.60 19.06
CA ASN A 25 28.57 -25.49 17.72
C ASN A 25 27.84 -26.38 16.68
N LEU A 26 27.40 -27.57 17.05
CA LEU A 26 26.64 -28.46 16.19
C LEU A 26 25.23 -27.90 15.93
N LEU A 27 24.58 -27.35 16.95
CA LEU A 27 23.30 -26.67 16.82
C LEU A 27 23.42 -25.43 15.92
N GLN A 28 24.45 -24.63 16.11
CA GLN A 28 24.70 -23.44 15.29
C GLN A 28 24.94 -23.81 13.82
N LYS A 29 25.76 -24.81 13.54
CA LYS A 29 25.98 -25.34 12.18
C LYS A 29 24.70 -25.94 11.57
N SER A 30 23.86 -26.61 12.34
CA SER A 30 22.60 -27.16 11.84
C SER A 30 21.58 -26.05 11.52
N VAL A 31 21.55 -24.99 12.33
CA VAL A 31 20.75 -23.78 12.07
C VAL A 31 21.25 -23.06 10.82
N GLU A 32 22.56 -22.85 10.68
CA GLU A 32 23.17 -22.24 9.49
C GLU A 32 22.92 -23.06 8.22
N ALA A 33 22.99 -24.40 8.30
CA ALA A 33 22.69 -25.27 7.17
C ALA A 33 21.20 -25.24 6.78
N GLN A 34 20.30 -25.15 7.75
CA GLN A 34 18.85 -24.98 7.50
C GLN A 34 18.52 -23.59 6.93
N THR A 35 19.24 -22.54 7.32
CA THR A 35 19.01 -21.18 6.82
C THR A 35 19.60 -20.96 5.41
N ASN A 36 20.68 -21.62 5.04
CA ASN A 36 21.34 -21.49 3.72
C ASN A 36 20.52 -22.05 2.55
N GLY A 37 19.51 -22.91 2.81
CA GLY A 37 18.57 -23.41 1.80
C GLY A 37 17.15 -22.86 1.94
N ALA A 38 16.85 -22.09 2.98
CA ALA A 38 15.50 -21.59 3.24
C ALA A 38 15.19 -20.37 2.35
N VAL A 39 13.96 -20.32 1.86
CA VAL A 39 13.44 -19.13 1.16
C VAL A 39 13.54 -17.93 2.09
N GLN A 40 14.13 -16.83 1.60
CA GLN A 40 14.31 -15.59 2.34
C GLN A 40 13.19 -14.61 1.95
N ALA A 41 12.65 -13.90 2.95
CA ALA A 41 11.69 -12.81 2.74
C ALA A 41 11.99 -11.61 3.63
N PRO A 42 11.57 -10.40 3.25
CA PRO A 42 11.62 -9.22 4.11
C PRO A 42 10.90 -9.45 5.44
N LYS A 43 11.59 -9.14 6.52
CA LYS A 43 11.04 -9.17 7.88
C LYS A 43 10.71 -7.75 8.33
N PHE A 44 9.56 -7.60 8.98
CA PHE A 44 9.08 -6.33 9.51
C PHE A 44 8.71 -6.44 10.99
N GLU A 45 8.68 -5.28 11.65
CA GLU A 45 8.11 -5.10 13.00
C GLU A 45 7.30 -3.81 13.00
N VAL A 46 6.09 -3.82 13.58
CA VAL A 46 5.28 -2.59 13.67
C VAL A 46 5.96 -1.58 14.60
N ASP A 47 5.93 -0.29 14.21
CA ASP A 47 6.26 0.81 15.12
C ASP A 47 4.95 1.27 15.80
N PRO A 48 4.70 0.88 17.07
CA PRO A 48 3.42 1.13 17.72
C PRO A 48 3.23 2.60 18.13
N LEU A 49 4.27 3.43 18.03
CA LEU A 49 4.25 4.84 18.42
C LEU A 49 4.29 5.80 17.22
N TRP A 50 4.27 5.28 16.01
CA TRP A 50 4.23 6.06 14.79
C TRP A 50 2.81 6.10 14.17
N PRO A 51 2.31 7.27 13.71
CA PRO A 51 2.87 8.61 13.84
C PRO A 51 2.65 9.19 15.25
N LYS A 52 3.30 10.31 15.54
CA LYS A 52 3.00 11.10 16.75
C LYS A 52 1.58 11.64 16.71
N PRO A 53 0.96 11.90 17.87
CA PRO A 53 -0.36 12.49 17.94
C PRO A 53 -0.46 13.78 17.10
N LEU A 54 -1.58 13.94 16.38
CA LEU A 54 -1.86 15.16 15.62
C LEU A 54 -2.09 16.34 16.58
N PRO A 55 -1.62 17.55 16.22
CA PRO A 55 -1.86 18.77 17.00
C PRO A 55 -3.32 19.22 16.89
N ASN A 56 -3.67 20.28 17.63
CA ASN A 56 -4.93 21.03 17.53
C ASN A 56 -6.20 20.20 17.80
N GLY A 57 -6.09 19.04 18.44
CA GLY A 57 -7.22 18.14 18.64
C GLY A 57 -7.73 17.51 17.33
N TRP A 58 -6.87 17.42 16.32
CA TRP A 58 -7.23 16.88 15.02
C TRP A 58 -7.42 15.36 15.04
N TYR A 59 -8.47 14.94 14.36
CA TYR A 59 -8.77 13.55 14.04
C TYR A 59 -8.58 13.28 12.55
N GLN A 60 -7.99 12.15 12.26
CA GLN A 60 -7.82 11.60 10.91
C GLN A 60 -9.03 10.74 10.56
N GLY A 61 -9.63 11.00 9.41
CA GLY A 61 -10.72 10.17 8.87
C GLY A 61 -10.21 8.94 8.12
N GLN A 62 -11.08 8.34 7.29
CA GLN A 62 -10.72 7.22 6.42
C GLN A 62 -9.47 7.57 5.61
N THR A 63 -8.37 6.86 5.85
CA THR A 63 -7.09 7.13 5.21
C THR A 63 -6.94 6.24 3.99
N ILE A 64 -6.94 6.87 2.80
CA ILE A 64 -7.13 6.16 1.53
C ILE A 64 -5.93 6.24 0.59
N GLY A 65 -4.87 6.92 0.98
CA GLY A 65 -3.66 6.98 0.16
C GLY A 65 -2.42 7.30 0.98
N VAL A 66 -1.29 6.74 0.59
CA VAL A 66 0.03 7.03 1.13
C VAL A 66 1.06 7.10 0.01
N SER A 67 1.98 8.04 0.11
CA SER A 67 3.15 8.17 -0.76
C SER A 67 4.36 8.57 0.06
N VAL A 68 5.55 8.22 -0.39
CA VAL A 68 6.81 8.63 0.23
C VAL A 68 7.59 9.46 -0.77
N ASP A 69 8.05 10.65 -0.36
CA ASP A 69 8.80 11.54 -1.23
C ASP A 69 10.31 11.22 -1.22
N ALA A 70 11.10 11.94 -2.01
CA ALA A 70 12.54 11.74 -2.15
C ALA A 70 13.35 12.06 -0.88
N ARG A 71 12.74 12.68 0.13
CA ARG A 71 13.33 12.97 1.45
C ARG A 71 12.92 11.93 2.49
N ASP A 72 12.21 10.88 2.08
CA ASP A 72 11.55 9.90 2.94
C ASP A 72 10.49 10.53 3.86
N HIS A 73 9.84 11.62 3.44
CA HIS A 73 8.66 12.12 4.14
C HIS A 73 7.42 11.36 3.68
N ILE A 74 6.55 11.08 4.63
CA ILE A 74 5.36 10.27 4.43
C ILE A 74 4.16 11.20 4.24
N TRP A 75 3.57 11.14 3.06
CA TRP A 75 2.39 11.88 2.69
C TRP A 75 1.17 10.99 2.71
N ILE A 76 0.12 11.41 3.39
CA ILE A 76 -1.17 10.72 3.39
C ILE A 76 -2.27 11.62 2.87
N ILE A 77 -3.30 10.99 2.32
CA ILE A 77 -4.59 11.63 2.06
C ILE A 77 -5.69 10.87 2.79
N HIS A 78 -6.57 11.61 3.47
CA HIS A 78 -7.71 11.04 4.17
C HIS A 78 -9.00 11.81 3.87
N ARG A 79 -10.13 11.21 4.17
CA ARG A 79 -11.46 11.82 4.03
C ARG A 79 -11.85 12.50 5.33
N SER A 80 -11.62 13.80 5.44
CA SER A 80 -11.98 14.59 6.63
C SER A 80 -13.47 14.50 6.97
N ASP A 81 -14.32 14.43 5.94
CA ASP A 81 -15.78 14.33 6.10
C ASP A 81 -16.30 12.94 6.44
N SER A 82 -15.42 11.96 6.61
CA SER A 82 -15.78 10.62 7.08
C SER A 82 -15.86 10.51 8.61
N LEU A 83 -15.53 11.57 9.33
CA LEU A 83 -15.68 11.66 10.79
C LEU A 83 -17.16 11.88 11.15
N ASP A 84 -17.60 11.21 12.21
CA ASP A 84 -18.94 11.40 12.75
C ASP A 84 -19.03 12.64 13.66
N ALA A 85 -20.22 12.94 14.16
CA ALA A 85 -20.47 14.11 14.99
C ALA A 85 -19.71 14.10 16.33
N VAL A 86 -19.41 12.93 16.87
CA VAL A 86 -18.63 12.80 18.12
C VAL A 86 -17.15 13.08 17.85
N GLU A 87 -16.63 12.54 16.75
CA GLU A 87 -15.24 12.70 16.33
C GLU A 87 -14.91 14.11 15.81
N ALA A 88 -15.93 14.91 15.50
CA ALA A 88 -15.81 16.30 15.05
C ALA A 88 -16.63 17.26 15.90
N ALA A 89 -16.82 16.97 17.18
CA ALA A 89 -17.71 17.72 18.07
C ALA A 89 -17.30 19.18 18.23
N ALA A 90 -16.00 19.50 18.25
CA ALA A 90 -15.54 20.88 18.33
C ALA A 90 -15.77 21.68 17.05
N ASP A 91 -15.78 21.04 15.86
CA ASP A 91 -16.11 21.72 14.59
C ASP A 91 -17.58 22.11 14.51
N SER A 92 -18.45 21.32 15.14
CA SER A 92 -19.91 21.61 15.21
C SER A 92 -20.31 22.42 16.43
N GLY A 93 -19.38 22.77 17.32
CA GLY A 93 -19.65 23.50 18.56
C GLY A 93 -20.43 22.71 19.62
N THR A 94 -20.45 21.36 19.49
CA THR A 94 -21.14 20.45 20.41
C THR A 94 -20.23 19.83 21.47
N GLY A 95 -18.92 20.15 21.44
CA GLY A 95 -17.90 19.66 22.38
C GLY A 95 -16.61 20.47 22.32
N GLU A 96 -15.70 20.24 23.28
CA GLU A 96 -14.38 20.88 23.34
C GLU A 96 -13.35 20.13 22.47
N CYS A 97 -13.48 18.83 22.31
CA CYS A 97 -12.77 17.97 21.39
C CYS A 97 -13.75 17.61 20.26
N CYS A 98 -13.44 17.29 19.12
CA CYS A 98 -12.22 17.10 18.38
C CYS A 98 -12.48 17.75 17.01
N LYS A 99 -11.45 17.93 16.19
CA LYS A 99 -11.58 18.66 14.92
C LYS A 99 -11.14 17.78 13.76
N LYS A 100 -11.73 18.01 12.59
CA LYS A 100 -11.29 17.37 11.34
C LYS A 100 -9.90 17.86 10.97
N ALA A 101 -8.95 16.94 10.76
CA ALA A 101 -7.67 17.29 10.16
C ALA A 101 -7.86 17.70 8.69
N PRO A 102 -7.01 18.61 8.15
CA PRO A 102 -6.93 18.82 6.70
C PRO A 102 -6.61 17.52 5.96
N PRO A 103 -7.16 17.29 4.75
CA PRO A 103 -7.10 15.98 4.10
C PRO A 103 -5.71 15.53 3.65
N ILE A 104 -4.77 16.47 3.44
CA ILE A 104 -3.37 16.16 3.11
C ILE A 104 -2.52 16.40 4.35
N LEU A 105 -1.75 15.39 4.76
CA LEU A 105 -0.82 15.47 5.88
C LEU A 105 0.55 14.93 5.44
N GLU A 106 1.62 15.65 5.78
CA GLU A 106 3.02 15.25 5.58
C GLU A 106 3.68 15.02 6.92
N PHE A 107 4.33 13.87 7.08
CA PHE A 107 5.09 13.50 8.27
C PHE A 107 6.55 13.28 7.94
N ASP A 108 7.45 13.56 8.90
CA ASP A 108 8.82 13.06 8.84
C ASP A 108 8.87 11.55 9.19
N GLN A 109 10.07 10.97 9.06
CA GLN A 109 10.28 9.55 9.38
C GLN A 109 10.01 9.18 10.85
N ASP A 110 10.09 10.17 11.76
CA ASP A 110 9.83 10.02 13.19
C ASP A 110 8.34 10.23 13.54
N GLY A 111 7.51 10.50 12.53
CA GLY A 111 6.06 10.67 12.66
C GLY A 111 5.63 12.05 13.12
N THR A 112 6.50 13.07 13.06
CA THR A 112 6.14 14.45 13.34
C THR A 112 5.41 15.04 12.15
N LEU A 113 4.25 15.65 12.37
CA LEU A 113 3.51 16.38 11.32
C LEU A 113 4.32 17.62 10.88
N LEU A 114 4.64 17.70 9.61
CA LEU A 114 5.41 18.80 8.99
C LEU A 114 4.49 19.79 8.26
N ARG A 115 3.46 19.27 7.57
CA ARG A 115 2.62 20.05 6.67
C ARG A 115 1.21 19.50 6.61
N HIS A 116 0.24 20.39 6.33
CA HIS A 116 -1.16 20.02 6.18
C HIS A 116 -1.90 21.05 5.31
N TRP A 117 -2.81 20.60 4.44
CA TRP A 117 -3.61 21.50 3.58
C TRP A 117 -4.71 20.73 2.82
N GLY A 118 -5.51 21.47 2.04
CA GLY A 118 -6.51 20.94 1.10
C GLY A 118 -7.93 20.88 1.67
N GLY A 119 -8.84 20.31 0.89
CA GLY A 119 -10.23 20.06 1.27
C GLY A 119 -11.24 21.06 0.71
N THR A 120 -10.80 22.11 0.01
CA THR A 120 -11.68 23.15 -0.56
C THR A 120 -11.37 23.40 -2.03
N ASP A 121 -12.40 23.83 -2.76
CA ASP A 121 -12.22 24.35 -4.12
C ASP A 121 -11.36 25.62 -4.10
N GLY A 122 -10.69 25.91 -5.19
CA GLY A 122 -9.88 27.09 -5.34
C GLY A 122 -9.87 27.63 -6.77
N PRO A 123 -9.18 28.75 -7.02
CA PRO A 123 -9.09 29.32 -8.36
C PRO A 123 -8.51 28.34 -9.37
N GLY A 124 -9.30 27.98 -10.37
CA GLY A 124 -8.89 27.10 -11.46
C GLY A 124 -8.98 25.60 -11.20
N TYR A 125 -9.43 25.17 -10.01
CA TYR A 125 -9.64 23.76 -9.73
C TYR A 125 -10.85 23.53 -8.79
N GLN A 126 -11.34 22.31 -8.83
CA GLN A 126 -12.35 21.82 -7.92
C GLN A 126 -11.82 20.64 -7.12
N TRP A 127 -11.88 20.70 -5.78
CA TRP A 127 -11.46 19.59 -4.91
C TRP A 127 -12.37 18.37 -5.15
N PRO A 128 -11.84 17.12 -5.15
CA PRO A 128 -12.66 15.93 -5.31
C PRO A 128 -13.81 15.86 -4.29
N ALA A 129 -14.98 15.40 -4.72
CA ALA A 129 -16.11 15.18 -3.83
C ALA A 129 -15.81 14.08 -2.79
N SER A 130 -14.95 13.12 -3.15
CA SER A 130 -14.39 12.14 -2.22
C SER A 130 -12.94 11.89 -2.60
N ASN A 131 -12.00 12.28 -1.77
CA ASN A 131 -10.56 12.09 -2.02
C ASN A 131 -10.23 10.63 -2.24
N HIS A 132 -9.29 10.36 -3.17
CA HIS A 132 -8.76 9.01 -3.35
C HIS A 132 -7.38 9.03 -4.00
N GLY A 133 -6.44 8.30 -3.38
CA GLY A 133 -5.05 8.21 -3.83
C GLY A 133 -4.25 9.51 -3.68
N ILE A 134 -2.98 9.37 -3.42
CA ILE A 134 -1.99 10.45 -3.41
C ILE A 134 -0.68 9.92 -3.97
N TRP A 135 0.04 10.74 -4.71
CA TRP A 135 1.38 10.45 -5.20
C TRP A 135 2.25 11.69 -5.17
N ILE A 136 3.46 11.56 -4.64
CA ILE A 136 4.48 12.61 -4.74
C ILE A 136 5.45 12.22 -5.83
N ASP A 137 5.54 13.04 -6.89
CA ASP A 137 6.42 12.74 -8.00
C ASP A 137 7.89 13.16 -7.72
N HIS A 138 8.79 12.73 -8.60
CA HIS A 138 10.23 12.99 -8.46
C HIS A 138 10.61 14.48 -8.58
N LYS A 139 9.69 15.35 -9.04
CA LYS A 139 9.84 16.80 -9.08
C LYS A 139 9.25 17.47 -7.84
N GLY A 140 8.66 16.69 -6.92
CA GLY A 140 8.04 17.16 -5.69
C GLY A 140 6.61 17.66 -5.86
N PHE A 141 5.93 17.38 -6.97
CA PHE A 141 4.51 17.69 -7.10
C PHE A 141 3.64 16.61 -6.44
N VAL A 142 2.54 17.08 -5.87
CA VAL A 142 1.52 16.25 -5.22
C VAL A 142 0.37 16.02 -6.21
N TRP A 143 0.13 14.77 -6.54
CA TRP A 143 -0.98 14.35 -7.38
C TRP A 143 -2.05 13.66 -6.55
N ILE A 144 -3.31 14.01 -6.77
CA ILE A 144 -4.45 13.38 -6.09
C ILE A 144 -5.55 13.04 -7.09
N GLY A 145 -6.30 11.99 -6.77
CA GLY A 145 -7.52 11.61 -7.47
C GLY A 145 -8.75 11.72 -6.58
N GLY A 146 -9.88 11.27 -7.10
CA GLY A 146 -11.14 11.25 -6.37
C GLY A 146 -12.09 10.18 -6.89
N ASN A 147 -12.96 9.69 -5.99
CA ASN A 147 -13.97 8.69 -6.30
C ASN A 147 -15.38 9.08 -5.80
N GLY A 148 -15.66 10.37 -5.69
CA GLY A 148 -17.00 10.89 -5.37
C GLY A 148 -17.99 10.57 -6.48
N GLY A 149 -18.92 9.68 -6.18
CA GLY A 149 -19.85 9.11 -7.14
C GLY A 149 -20.61 10.18 -7.95
N GLY A 150 -20.61 10.01 -9.27
CA GLY A 150 -21.29 10.89 -10.20
C GLY A 150 -20.62 12.25 -10.47
N ASN A 151 -19.46 12.55 -9.86
CA ASN A 151 -18.84 13.88 -9.96
C ASN A 151 -17.36 13.87 -10.38
N ASP A 152 -16.53 13.00 -9.78
CA ASP A 152 -15.08 13.09 -9.91
C ASP A 152 -14.57 12.44 -11.20
N GLY A 153 -14.33 13.24 -12.21
CA GLY A 153 -13.76 12.82 -13.50
C GLY A 153 -12.38 13.44 -13.77
N HIS A 154 -11.59 13.72 -12.72
CA HIS A 154 -10.37 14.48 -12.81
C HIS A 154 -9.30 14.01 -11.80
N ILE A 155 -8.07 14.46 -12.05
CA ILE A 155 -6.95 14.42 -11.11
C ILE A 155 -6.39 15.84 -10.95
N LEU A 156 -5.79 16.13 -9.81
CA LEU A 156 -5.22 17.42 -9.48
C LEU A 156 -3.73 17.32 -9.21
N LYS A 157 -2.98 18.34 -9.64
CA LYS A 157 -1.55 18.52 -9.39
C LYS A 157 -1.33 19.77 -8.55
N PHE A 158 -0.58 19.64 -7.47
CA PHE A 158 -0.20 20.74 -6.57
C PHE A 158 1.30 20.74 -6.32
N THR A 159 1.84 21.87 -5.85
CA THR A 159 3.14 21.89 -5.17
C THR A 159 2.99 21.30 -3.76
N GLN A 160 4.10 21.02 -3.07
CA GLN A 160 4.05 20.47 -1.70
C GLN A 160 3.42 21.43 -0.68
N ASP A 161 3.43 22.72 -0.93
CA ASP A 161 2.77 23.74 -0.09
C ASP A 161 1.30 24.02 -0.48
N GLY A 162 0.72 23.15 -1.32
CA GLY A 162 -0.70 23.19 -1.68
C GLY A 162 -1.07 24.21 -2.73
N LYS A 163 -0.11 24.81 -3.47
CA LYS A 163 -0.42 25.69 -4.60
C LYS A 163 -0.87 24.86 -5.80
N PHE A 164 -2.01 25.22 -6.36
CA PHE A 164 -2.54 24.58 -7.56
C PHE A 164 -1.61 24.75 -8.77
N VAL A 165 -1.43 23.66 -9.53
CA VAL A 165 -0.62 23.64 -10.75
C VAL A 165 -1.48 23.28 -11.95
N MET A 166 -2.26 22.17 -11.86
CA MET A 166 -3.02 21.67 -13.00
C MET A 166 -4.21 20.79 -12.56
N GLN A 167 -5.29 20.86 -13.30
CA GLN A 167 -6.37 19.87 -13.29
C GLN A 167 -6.38 19.15 -14.63
N VAL A 168 -6.43 17.81 -14.62
CA VAL A 168 -6.59 16.97 -15.81
C VAL A 168 -7.94 16.28 -15.72
N GLY A 169 -8.76 16.40 -16.77
CA GLY A 169 -10.15 15.95 -16.73
C GLY A 169 -11.09 16.97 -16.11
N ILE A 170 -12.29 16.55 -15.75
CA ILE A 170 -13.37 17.44 -15.29
C ILE A 170 -14.02 16.91 -14.00
N LYS A 171 -14.50 17.85 -13.15
CA LYS A 171 -15.49 17.58 -12.12
C LYS A 171 -16.84 18.09 -12.59
N GLN A 172 -17.81 17.22 -12.71
CA GLN A 172 -19.12 17.56 -13.21
C GLN A 172 -20.18 16.60 -12.67
N ALA A 173 -21.30 17.12 -12.22
CA ALA A 173 -22.42 16.30 -11.77
C ALA A 173 -22.99 15.44 -12.91
N GLY A 174 -23.41 14.22 -12.58
CA GLY A 174 -24.04 13.31 -13.54
C GLY A 174 -23.07 12.61 -14.49
N LEU A 175 -21.76 12.56 -14.17
CA LEU A 175 -20.80 11.75 -14.92
C LEU A 175 -21.20 10.27 -14.86
N ALA A 176 -21.01 9.58 -15.99
CA ALA A 176 -21.17 8.15 -16.14
C ALA A 176 -19.87 7.51 -16.69
N ALA A 177 -19.78 6.18 -16.58
CA ALA A 177 -18.66 5.42 -17.12
C ALA A 177 -18.50 5.68 -18.63
N ASP A 178 -17.26 5.92 -19.01
CA ASP A 178 -16.80 6.05 -20.39
C ASP A 178 -15.32 5.68 -20.44
N SER A 179 -15.05 4.39 -20.33
CA SER A 179 -13.70 3.86 -20.33
C SER A 179 -12.95 4.04 -21.64
N ASN A 180 -13.58 4.59 -22.67
CA ASN A 180 -12.98 4.92 -23.95
C ASN A 180 -12.75 6.42 -24.16
N SER A 181 -13.10 7.27 -23.19
CA SER A 181 -12.82 8.71 -23.25
C SER A 181 -11.31 8.98 -23.34
N ASP A 182 -10.91 9.93 -24.17
CA ASP A 182 -9.53 10.39 -24.36
C ASP A 182 -9.19 11.70 -23.62
N SER A 183 -10.11 12.20 -22.80
CA SER A 183 -10.03 13.53 -22.21
C SER A 183 -10.52 13.63 -20.76
N ARG A 184 -11.21 12.63 -20.24
CA ARG A 184 -11.71 12.62 -18.87
C ARG A 184 -11.55 11.27 -18.20
N PHE A 185 -11.41 11.30 -16.90
CA PHE A 185 -11.48 10.13 -16.03
C PHE A 185 -12.91 9.92 -15.51
N TYR A 186 -13.08 8.82 -14.76
CA TYR A 186 -14.26 8.66 -13.92
C TYR A 186 -13.93 7.81 -12.71
N LEU A 187 -13.79 8.49 -11.56
CA LEU A 187 -13.52 7.92 -10.24
C LEU A 187 -12.15 7.23 -10.15
N VAL A 188 -11.09 8.04 -10.23
CA VAL A 188 -9.69 7.59 -10.18
C VAL A 188 -9.33 7.06 -8.80
N ALA A 189 -8.78 5.85 -8.74
CA ALA A 189 -8.35 5.21 -7.50
C ALA A 189 -6.93 5.66 -7.07
N LYS A 190 -5.97 5.63 -7.99
CA LYS A 190 -4.57 5.92 -7.69
C LYS A 190 -3.88 6.48 -8.93
N VAL A 191 -2.87 7.28 -8.71
CA VAL A 191 -1.92 7.69 -9.75
C VAL A 191 -0.50 7.35 -9.33
N MET A 192 0.40 7.12 -10.29
CA MET A 192 1.81 6.85 -10.08
C MET A 192 2.65 7.36 -11.25
N MET A 193 3.85 7.88 -10.97
CA MET A 193 4.78 8.36 -11.98
C MET A 193 5.80 7.29 -12.40
N ASP A 194 5.87 6.98 -13.68
CA ASP A 194 7.00 6.28 -14.30
C ASP A 194 8.09 7.31 -14.62
N VAL A 195 9.03 7.47 -13.70
CA VAL A 195 10.09 8.49 -13.78
C VAL A 195 10.94 8.34 -15.05
N PRO A 196 11.42 7.15 -15.46
CA PRO A 196 12.24 6.99 -16.67
C PRO A 196 11.57 7.46 -17.96
N ARG A 197 10.23 7.40 -18.04
CA ARG A 197 9.48 7.84 -19.23
C ARG A 197 8.79 9.18 -19.05
N ASN A 198 8.83 9.76 -17.86
CA ASN A 198 8.04 10.95 -17.50
C ASN A 198 6.57 10.76 -17.92
N GLU A 199 5.96 9.68 -17.43
CA GLU A 199 4.58 9.32 -17.72
C GLU A 199 3.81 9.08 -16.41
N LEU A 200 2.61 9.63 -16.31
CA LEU A 200 1.71 9.43 -15.18
C LEU A 200 0.71 8.32 -15.51
N TYR A 201 0.69 7.27 -14.72
CA TYR A 201 -0.26 6.16 -14.81
C TYR A 201 -1.40 6.41 -13.83
N ALA A 202 -2.62 6.30 -14.30
CA ALA A 202 -3.83 6.42 -13.50
C ALA A 202 -4.63 5.11 -13.52
N ALA A 203 -4.91 4.58 -12.34
CA ALA A 203 -5.89 3.53 -12.12
C ALA A 203 -7.28 4.16 -12.15
N ASP A 204 -7.86 4.28 -13.34
CA ASP A 204 -9.16 4.91 -13.59
C ASP A 204 -10.25 3.85 -13.48
N GLY A 205 -10.61 3.47 -12.22
CA GLY A 205 -11.19 2.19 -11.97
C GLY A 205 -12.48 2.08 -11.15
N TYR A 206 -12.87 3.07 -10.36
CA TYR A 206 -14.12 2.98 -9.61
C TYR A 206 -15.35 3.20 -10.49
N GLY A 207 -15.24 4.08 -11.47
CA GLY A 207 -16.29 4.33 -12.46
C GLY A 207 -15.94 3.73 -13.81
N ASN A 208 -14.78 4.07 -14.37
CA ASN A 208 -14.20 3.44 -15.54
C ASN A 208 -13.52 2.10 -15.20
N ARG A 209 -13.00 1.40 -16.22
CA ARG A 209 -12.42 0.05 -16.08
C ARG A 209 -11.11 -0.07 -16.86
N ARG A 210 -10.15 0.82 -16.54
CA ARG A 210 -8.93 0.95 -17.34
C ARG A 210 -7.74 1.48 -16.56
N VAL A 211 -6.56 1.30 -17.14
CA VAL A 211 -5.38 2.10 -16.86
C VAL A 211 -5.26 3.19 -17.92
N VAL A 212 -4.98 4.42 -17.50
CA VAL A 212 -4.72 5.55 -18.41
C VAL A 212 -3.31 6.06 -18.19
N VAL A 213 -2.60 6.35 -19.26
CA VAL A 213 -1.29 7.01 -19.23
C VAL A 213 -1.41 8.43 -19.74
N VAL A 214 -0.92 9.38 -18.92
CA VAL A 214 -1.04 10.81 -19.16
C VAL A 214 0.35 11.44 -19.20
N ASP A 215 0.50 12.46 -20.03
CA ASP A 215 1.66 13.35 -19.99
C ASP A 215 1.54 14.27 -18.76
N PRO A 216 2.48 14.22 -17.80
CA PRO A 216 2.36 14.96 -16.54
C PRO A 216 2.60 16.46 -16.66
N GLU A 217 3.09 16.95 -17.80
CA GLU A 217 3.34 18.37 -18.04
C GLU A 217 2.13 19.04 -18.74
N THR A 218 1.45 18.31 -19.61
CA THR A 218 0.37 18.85 -20.43
C THR A 218 -1.02 18.33 -20.06
N GLY A 219 -1.10 17.24 -19.27
CA GLY A 219 -2.36 16.55 -18.97
C GLY A 219 -2.93 15.74 -20.13
N LYS A 220 -2.24 15.66 -21.26
CA LYS A 220 -2.73 14.95 -22.44
C LYS A 220 -2.72 13.44 -22.24
N PHE A 221 -3.83 12.76 -22.58
CA PHE A 221 -3.92 11.31 -22.59
C PHE A 221 -3.06 10.74 -23.73
N LYS A 222 -2.20 9.80 -23.42
CA LYS A 222 -1.27 9.16 -24.36
C LYS A 222 -1.79 7.82 -24.84
N ARG A 223 -2.31 7.01 -23.96
CA ARG A 223 -2.86 5.66 -24.20
C ARG A 223 -3.66 5.17 -22.99
N PHE A 224 -4.48 4.16 -23.20
CA PHE A 224 -5.18 3.44 -22.13
C PHE A 224 -5.46 1.99 -22.58
N TRP A 225 -5.75 1.13 -21.62
CA TRP A 225 -6.12 -0.27 -21.87
C TRP A 225 -6.96 -0.85 -20.71
N GLY A 226 -7.74 -1.88 -21.04
CA GLY A 226 -8.49 -2.72 -20.11
C GLY A 226 -7.75 -4.01 -19.72
N ALA A 227 -8.46 -4.95 -19.13
CA ALA A 227 -7.90 -6.26 -18.79
C ALA A 227 -7.35 -6.96 -20.06
N TYR A 228 -6.25 -7.70 -19.90
CA TYR A 228 -5.52 -8.38 -20.96
C TYR A 228 -5.02 -7.49 -22.11
N GLY A 229 -5.02 -6.17 -21.93
CA GLY A 229 -4.69 -5.20 -22.97
C GLY A 229 -5.85 -4.94 -23.94
N ASN A 230 -7.03 -5.45 -23.67
CA ASN A 230 -8.21 -5.25 -24.51
C ASN A 230 -8.71 -3.80 -24.44
N LYS A 231 -9.41 -3.38 -25.49
CA LYS A 231 -10.21 -2.15 -25.43
C LYS A 231 -11.31 -2.32 -24.37
N PRO A 232 -11.49 -1.33 -23.47
CA PRO A 232 -12.55 -1.40 -22.46
C PRO A 232 -13.95 -1.50 -23.08
N ASP A 233 -14.79 -2.36 -22.48
CA ASP A 233 -16.22 -2.50 -22.78
C ASP A 233 -16.99 -2.43 -21.44
N ASP A 234 -17.53 -1.26 -21.14
CA ASP A 234 -18.21 -1.00 -19.86
C ASP A 234 -19.50 -1.82 -19.71
N ALA A 235 -20.23 -2.06 -20.80
CA ALA A 235 -21.47 -2.84 -20.79
C ALA A 235 -21.18 -4.32 -20.53
N TYR A 236 -20.20 -4.90 -21.22
CA TYR A 236 -19.77 -6.27 -20.99
C TYR A 236 -19.24 -6.45 -19.56
N ALA A 237 -18.37 -5.54 -19.09
CA ALA A 237 -17.78 -5.61 -17.76
C ALA A 237 -18.81 -5.57 -16.64
N ALA A 238 -19.85 -4.75 -16.78
CA ALA A 238 -20.94 -4.65 -15.80
C ALA A 238 -21.77 -5.94 -15.69
N ALA A 239 -21.88 -6.73 -16.76
CA ALA A 239 -22.63 -7.97 -16.83
C ALA A 239 -21.85 -9.20 -16.32
N GLN A 240 -20.51 -9.08 -16.15
CA GLN A 240 -19.70 -10.24 -15.77
C GLN A 240 -19.92 -10.66 -14.32
N PRO A 241 -19.99 -11.99 -14.05
CA PRO A 241 -20.01 -12.50 -12.69
C PRO A 241 -18.66 -12.22 -12.01
N ARG A 242 -18.66 -12.28 -10.68
CA ARG A 242 -17.42 -12.30 -9.92
C ARG A 242 -16.64 -13.58 -10.27
N TYR A 243 -15.30 -13.45 -10.34
CA TYR A 243 -14.43 -14.61 -10.48
C TYR A 243 -14.56 -15.52 -9.24
N THR A 244 -14.64 -16.81 -9.47
CA THR A 244 -14.45 -17.87 -8.50
C THR A 244 -13.57 -18.94 -9.12
N PRO A 245 -12.78 -19.70 -8.34
CA PRO A 245 -11.92 -20.77 -8.89
C PRO A 245 -12.71 -21.72 -9.78
N GLY A 246 -12.16 -21.98 -10.98
CA GLY A 246 -12.76 -22.90 -11.96
C GLY A 246 -13.61 -22.26 -13.04
N ILE A 247 -13.95 -20.97 -12.96
CA ILE A 247 -14.59 -20.26 -14.10
C ILE A 247 -13.56 -19.55 -14.97
N THR A 248 -13.91 -19.31 -16.23
CA THR A 248 -13.07 -18.47 -17.12
C THR A 248 -13.03 -17.04 -16.61
N PRO A 249 -11.84 -16.45 -16.39
CA PRO A 249 -11.73 -15.05 -15.97
C PRO A 249 -12.33 -14.09 -16.99
N SER A 250 -13.00 -13.05 -16.50
CA SER A 250 -13.50 -11.96 -17.35
C SER A 250 -12.38 -11.32 -18.16
N GLN A 251 -12.63 -11.09 -19.45
CA GLN A 251 -11.71 -10.42 -20.35
C GLN A 251 -11.72 -8.89 -20.21
N GLN A 252 -12.51 -8.38 -19.28
CA GLN A 252 -12.56 -6.97 -18.88
C GLN A 252 -12.22 -6.86 -17.39
N PHE A 253 -11.73 -5.69 -16.96
CA PHE A 253 -11.65 -5.40 -15.53
C PHE A 253 -13.07 -5.32 -14.96
N ARG A 254 -13.27 -5.96 -13.84
CA ARG A 254 -14.52 -5.83 -13.12
C ARG A 254 -14.54 -4.54 -12.29
N GLY A 255 -13.38 -4.16 -11.78
CA GLY A 255 -13.18 -2.96 -11.01
C GLY A 255 -13.48 -3.10 -9.50
N PRO A 256 -13.06 -2.11 -8.72
CA PRO A 256 -12.27 -1.02 -9.25
C PRO A 256 -10.88 -1.50 -9.73
N VAL A 257 -10.38 -0.90 -10.82
CA VAL A 257 -8.95 -0.90 -11.11
C VAL A 257 -8.31 0.00 -10.06
N HIS A 258 -7.71 -0.61 -9.03
CA HIS A 258 -7.41 0.10 -7.78
C HIS A 258 -5.96 0.55 -7.68
N CYS A 259 -5.05 -0.13 -8.34
CA CYS A 259 -3.65 0.26 -8.51
C CYS A 259 -3.17 0.07 -9.96
N ALA A 260 -2.15 0.84 -10.36
CA ALA A 260 -1.42 0.68 -11.61
C ALA A 260 0.03 1.14 -11.41
N ASP A 261 0.85 0.30 -10.78
CA ASP A 261 2.18 0.64 -10.31
C ASP A 261 3.27 0.08 -11.23
N VAL A 262 4.23 0.93 -11.61
CA VAL A 262 5.32 0.60 -12.53
C VAL A 262 6.56 0.21 -11.76
N ALA A 263 7.06 -0.99 -11.98
CA ALA A 263 8.32 -1.48 -11.40
C ALA A 263 9.54 -0.97 -12.19
N VAL A 264 10.75 -1.11 -11.60
CA VAL A 264 12.00 -0.62 -12.21
C VAL A 264 12.30 -1.23 -13.59
N ASP A 265 11.82 -2.45 -13.84
CA ASP A 265 11.94 -3.12 -15.14
C ASP A 265 10.89 -2.69 -16.16
N GLY A 266 10.00 -1.80 -15.78
CA GLY A 266 8.94 -1.28 -16.63
C GLY A 266 7.69 -2.12 -16.71
N MET A 267 7.58 -3.18 -15.90
CA MET A 267 6.34 -3.93 -15.77
C MET A 267 5.33 -3.14 -14.95
N VAL A 268 4.09 -3.09 -15.41
CA VAL A 268 2.97 -2.39 -14.78
C VAL A 268 2.07 -3.39 -14.08
N TYR A 269 1.94 -3.25 -12.77
CA TYR A 269 1.13 -4.13 -11.92
C TYR A 269 -0.23 -3.47 -11.67
N VAL A 270 -1.31 -4.15 -12.05
CA VAL A 270 -2.66 -3.60 -12.06
C VAL A 270 -3.58 -4.43 -11.16
N CYS A 271 -4.14 -3.79 -10.14
CA CYS A 271 -5.08 -4.40 -9.20
C CYS A 271 -6.52 -4.34 -9.74
N ASP A 272 -7.09 -5.48 -10.13
CA ASP A 272 -8.53 -5.62 -10.39
C ASP A 272 -9.19 -6.15 -9.11
N ARG A 273 -9.49 -5.22 -8.20
CA ARG A 273 -9.71 -5.48 -6.77
C ARG A 273 -10.78 -6.52 -6.48
N THR A 274 -12.00 -6.33 -7.00
CA THR A 274 -13.11 -7.25 -6.71
C THR A 274 -13.08 -8.56 -7.49
N SER A 275 -12.13 -8.70 -8.43
CA SER A 275 -11.81 -9.97 -9.08
C SER A 275 -10.71 -10.75 -8.38
N ASP A 276 -10.18 -10.22 -7.26
CA ASP A 276 -9.04 -10.81 -6.53
C ASP A 276 -7.83 -11.04 -7.43
N ARG A 277 -7.64 -10.18 -8.45
CA ARG A 277 -6.72 -10.38 -9.57
C ARG A 277 -5.67 -9.29 -9.64
N LEU A 278 -4.41 -9.70 -9.79
CA LEU A 278 -3.30 -8.82 -10.12
C LEU A 278 -2.80 -9.17 -11.51
N GLN A 279 -2.93 -8.26 -12.46
CA GLN A 279 -2.41 -8.41 -13.82
C GLN A 279 -1.13 -7.60 -14.03
N VAL A 280 -0.21 -8.15 -14.82
CA VAL A 280 1.07 -7.52 -15.17
C VAL A 280 1.07 -7.21 -16.66
N PHE A 281 1.48 -5.99 -17.01
CA PHE A 281 1.55 -5.49 -18.38
C PHE A 281 2.92 -4.89 -18.68
N THR A 282 3.25 -4.74 -19.96
CA THR A 282 4.29 -3.81 -20.38
C THR A 282 3.80 -2.36 -20.25
N ARG A 283 4.71 -1.40 -20.36
CA ARG A 283 4.37 0.05 -20.40
C ARG A 283 3.38 0.42 -21.53
N GLU A 284 3.36 -0.34 -22.58
CA GLU A 284 2.46 -0.17 -23.74
C GLU A 284 1.07 -0.79 -23.54
N GLY A 285 0.84 -1.46 -22.38
CA GLY A 285 -0.43 -2.12 -22.06
C GLY A 285 -0.56 -3.53 -22.63
N LYS A 286 0.53 -4.14 -23.10
CA LYS A 286 0.53 -5.55 -23.51
C LYS A 286 0.52 -6.44 -22.28
N PHE A 287 -0.45 -7.34 -22.18
CA PHE A 287 -0.56 -8.33 -21.11
C PHE A 287 0.64 -9.28 -21.07
N VAL A 288 1.13 -9.57 -19.87
CA VAL A 288 2.26 -10.47 -19.62
C VAL A 288 1.83 -11.69 -18.81
N LYS A 289 1.25 -11.48 -17.65
CA LYS A 289 0.82 -12.55 -16.74
C LYS A 289 -0.18 -12.05 -15.70
N GLU A 290 -0.79 -12.97 -14.98
CA GLU A 290 -1.67 -12.66 -13.86
C GLU A 290 -1.55 -13.67 -12.73
N ILE A 291 -2.01 -13.26 -11.55
CA ILE A 291 -2.29 -14.15 -10.43
C ILE A 291 -3.65 -13.78 -9.81
N PHE A 292 -4.26 -14.77 -9.17
CA PHE A 292 -5.40 -14.58 -8.28
C PHE A 292 -4.96 -14.69 -6.83
N VAL A 293 -5.36 -13.73 -6.01
CA VAL A 293 -4.96 -13.59 -4.63
C VAL A 293 -6.16 -13.92 -3.74
N ALA A 294 -6.09 -15.01 -2.98
CA ALA A 294 -7.17 -15.46 -2.12
C ALA A 294 -8.55 -15.41 -2.82
N PRO A 295 -8.74 -16.09 -3.97
CA PRO A 295 -9.89 -15.90 -4.86
C PRO A 295 -11.23 -16.36 -4.27
N ASP A 296 -11.21 -16.98 -3.09
CA ASP A 296 -12.41 -17.32 -2.31
C ASP A 296 -12.85 -16.16 -1.39
N SER A 297 -12.14 -15.02 -1.42
CA SER A 297 -12.49 -13.81 -0.65
C SER A 297 -13.62 -13.06 -1.34
N PHE A 298 -14.71 -12.81 -0.61
CA PHE A 298 -15.86 -12.06 -1.13
C PHE A 298 -15.90 -10.61 -0.61
N GLY A 299 -16.84 -9.81 -1.09
CA GLY A 299 -17.00 -8.41 -0.73
C GLY A 299 -16.07 -7.52 -1.56
N ASP A 300 -15.25 -6.71 -0.91
CA ASP A 300 -14.43 -5.69 -1.58
C ASP A 300 -13.19 -6.23 -2.32
N GLY A 301 -12.94 -7.56 -2.22
CA GLY A 301 -11.80 -8.21 -2.89
C GLY A 301 -10.48 -8.09 -2.13
N SER A 302 -9.46 -8.79 -2.63
CA SER A 302 -8.17 -8.97 -1.96
C SER A 302 -7.02 -8.11 -2.51
N THR A 303 -7.09 -7.62 -3.75
CA THR A 303 -5.99 -6.89 -4.38
C THR A 303 -6.22 -5.39 -4.33
N TRP A 304 -5.85 -4.75 -3.19
CA TRP A 304 -6.13 -3.33 -2.98
C TRP A 304 -5.00 -2.43 -3.49
N ASP A 305 -3.76 -2.71 -3.12
CA ASP A 305 -2.62 -1.89 -3.55
C ASP A 305 -1.33 -2.72 -3.57
N VAL A 306 -0.32 -2.24 -4.28
CA VAL A 306 1.01 -2.87 -4.32
C VAL A 306 2.10 -1.84 -4.07
N ALA A 307 3.22 -2.33 -3.50
CA ALA A 307 4.48 -1.61 -3.42
C ALA A 307 5.63 -2.60 -3.66
N PHE A 308 6.82 -2.07 -3.93
CA PHE A 308 7.99 -2.88 -4.24
C PHE A 308 9.09 -2.70 -3.21
N SER A 309 9.91 -3.73 -3.02
CA SER A 309 11.13 -3.64 -2.22
C SER A 309 12.12 -2.65 -2.82
N ARG A 310 13.02 -2.12 -1.99
CA ARG A 310 13.94 -1.04 -2.39
C ARG A 310 15.31 -1.52 -2.89
N ASP A 311 15.49 -2.85 -3.01
CA ASP A 311 16.65 -3.38 -3.72
C ASP A 311 16.58 -3.01 -5.22
N SER A 312 17.74 -3.02 -5.89
CA SER A 312 17.87 -2.56 -7.27
C SER A 312 17.01 -3.32 -8.29
N GLN A 313 16.61 -4.54 -7.97
CA GLN A 313 15.75 -5.37 -8.81
C GLN A 313 14.29 -5.35 -8.38
N GLN A 314 13.98 -4.71 -7.25
CA GLN A 314 12.66 -4.80 -6.63
C GLN A 314 12.18 -6.26 -6.53
N LYS A 315 13.02 -7.08 -5.92
CA LYS A 315 12.83 -8.54 -5.86
C LYS A 315 11.49 -8.93 -5.23
N TYR A 316 11.03 -8.16 -4.25
CA TYR A 316 9.80 -8.45 -3.54
C TYR A 316 8.69 -7.47 -3.91
N LEU A 317 7.49 -8.02 -4.05
CA LEU A 317 6.25 -7.27 -4.19
C LEU A 317 5.45 -7.42 -2.89
N PHE A 318 5.01 -6.30 -2.35
CA PHE A 318 4.12 -6.20 -1.21
C PHE A 318 2.71 -5.93 -1.72
N LEU A 319 1.72 -6.66 -1.24
CA LEU A 319 0.33 -6.53 -1.65
C LEU A 319 -0.56 -6.29 -0.42
N ALA A 320 -1.32 -5.21 -0.46
CA ALA A 320 -2.35 -4.92 0.52
C ALA A 320 -3.59 -5.77 0.23
N ASP A 321 -3.90 -6.70 1.12
CA ASP A 321 -5.13 -7.47 1.10
C ASP A 321 -6.10 -6.93 2.16
N GLY A 322 -6.82 -5.89 1.78
CA GLY A 322 -7.71 -5.18 2.70
C GLY A 322 -8.93 -6.00 3.12
N ARG A 323 -9.29 -7.05 2.37
CA ARG A 323 -10.39 -7.93 2.74
C ARG A 323 -9.99 -8.94 3.82
N ASN A 324 -8.81 -9.54 3.68
CA ASN A 324 -8.33 -10.56 4.61
C ASN A 324 -7.45 -9.98 5.72
N GLN A 325 -7.30 -8.67 5.78
CA GLN A 325 -6.52 -7.95 6.81
C GLN A 325 -5.07 -8.42 6.86
N LYS A 326 -4.43 -8.58 5.68
CA LYS A 326 -3.08 -9.10 5.54
C LYS A 326 -2.25 -8.23 4.61
N LEU A 327 -0.97 -8.09 4.94
CA LEU A 327 0.04 -7.67 3.99
C LEU A 327 0.76 -8.92 3.49
N ARG A 328 0.68 -9.17 2.17
CA ARG A 328 1.25 -10.33 1.51
C ARG A 328 2.58 -9.98 0.86
N ILE A 329 3.57 -10.87 0.97
CA ILE A 329 4.91 -10.71 0.43
C ILE A 329 5.14 -11.76 -0.64
N TYR A 330 5.38 -11.29 -1.87
CA TYR A 330 5.63 -12.15 -3.04
C TYR A 330 7.07 -12.05 -3.49
N ASP A 331 7.62 -13.14 -4.02
CA ASP A 331 8.71 -13.04 -4.99
C ASP A 331 8.14 -12.46 -6.28
N ARG A 332 8.62 -11.29 -6.69
CA ARG A 332 8.03 -10.53 -7.81
C ARG A 332 8.22 -11.22 -9.16
N ALA A 333 9.33 -11.90 -9.36
CA ALA A 333 9.62 -12.54 -10.64
C ALA A 333 8.69 -13.73 -10.89
N SER A 334 8.53 -14.61 -9.90
CA SER A 334 7.69 -15.80 -10.00
C SER A 334 6.23 -15.52 -9.67
N MET A 335 5.91 -14.40 -9.01
CA MET A 335 4.60 -14.09 -8.43
C MET A 335 4.13 -15.13 -7.41
N THR A 336 5.07 -15.77 -6.72
CA THR A 336 4.78 -16.74 -5.66
C THR A 336 4.71 -16.03 -4.32
N GLU A 337 3.62 -16.22 -3.58
CA GLU A 337 3.50 -15.72 -2.21
C GLU A 337 4.47 -16.47 -1.28
N LEU A 338 5.40 -15.74 -0.67
CA LEU A 338 6.40 -16.28 0.25
C LEU A 338 5.86 -16.37 1.66
N THR A 339 5.27 -15.29 2.13
CA THR A 339 4.70 -15.15 3.48
C THR A 339 3.73 -13.99 3.53
N ASN A 340 3.01 -13.87 4.63
CA ASN A 340 2.17 -12.71 4.92
C ASN A 340 2.16 -12.43 6.42
N PHE A 341 1.71 -11.22 6.80
CA PHE A 341 1.50 -10.85 8.18
C PHE A 341 0.26 -9.96 8.33
N GLY A 342 -0.19 -9.79 9.56
CA GLY A 342 -1.37 -9.04 9.93
C GLY A 342 -2.56 -9.94 10.26
N GLU A 343 -3.43 -9.38 11.06
CA GLU A 343 -4.71 -9.97 11.51
C GLU A 343 -5.75 -8.87 11.63
N GLY A 344 -7.03 -9.23 11.65
CA GLY A 344 -8.11 -8.25 11.86
C GLY A 344 -8.08 -7.65 13.25
N GLY A 345 -8.15 -6.31 13.34
CA GLY A 345 -8.23 -5.60 14.60
C GLY A 345 -7.69 -4.18 14.55
N HIS A 346 -7.65 -3.51 15.72
CA HIS A 346 -7.26 -2.10 15.86
C HIS A 346 -5.96 -1.89 16.66
N TYR A 347 -5.36 -2.95 17.19
CA TYR A 347 -4.02 -2.81 17.82
C TYR A 347 -2.94 -2.57 16.75
N PRO A 348 -1.82 -1.91 17.10
CA PRO A 348 -0.70 -1.77 16.18
C PRO A 348 -0.27 -3.13 15.62
N GLY A 349 -0.01 -3.20 14.30
CA GLY A 349 0.31 -4.44 13.60
C GLY A 349 -0.90 -5.29 13.19
N GLN A 350 -2.10 -4.97 13.67
CA GLN A 350 -3.36 -5.49 13.13
C GLN A 350 -3.91 -4.55 12.07
N PHE A 351 -4.87 -4.98 11.27
CA PHE A 351 -5.46 -4.19 10.20
C PHE A 351 -6.99 -4.17 10.25
N TYR A 352 -7.55 -3.04 9.83
CA TYR A 352 -8.96 -2.93 9.50
C TYR A 352 -9.09 -2.25 8.14
N SER A 353 -9.38 -3.02 7.10
CA SER A 353 -9.49 -2.55 5.72
C SER A 353 -8.27 -1.77 5.26
N MET A 354 -7.09 -2.45 5.30
CA MET A 354 -5.85 -1.88 4.75
C MET A 354 -6.08 -1.48 3.31
N HIS A 355 -5.72 -0.21 2.98
CA HIS A 355 -6.13 0.38 1.73
C HIS A 355 -4.98 0.66 0.78
N SER A 356 -3.94 1.32 1.24
CA SER A 356 -2.80 1.72 0.42
C SER A 356 -1.49 1.43 1.13
N ILE A 357 -0.42 1.21 0.37
CA ILE A 357 0.91 0.91 0.89
C ILE A 357 2.00 1.67 0.14
N ALA A 358 3.05 2.07 0.85
CA ALA A 358 4.24 2.67 0.26
C ALA A 358 5.50 2.21 1.00
N THR A 359 6.67 2.35 0.36
CA THR A 359 7.99 2.04 0.94
C THR A 359 8.87 3.28 0.95
N ASP A 360 9.65 3.50 2.02
CA ASP A 360 10.72 4.49 2.05
C ASP A 360 12.06 3.94 1.53
N SER A 361 13.09 4.78 1.46
CA SER A 361 14.42 4.39 0.95
C SER A 361 15.10 3.32 1.83
N LYS A 362 14.73 3.20 3.10
CA LYS A 362 15.25 2.21 4.05
C LYS A 362 14.51 0.88 3.97
N GLY A 363 13.46 0.80 3.15
CA GLY A 363 12.62 -0.38 3.00
C GLY A 363 11.51 -0.51 4.03
N ASN A 364 11.28 0.49 4.90
CA ASN A 364 10.13 0.47 5.79
C ASN A 364 8.83 0.55 4.98
N LEU A 365 7.78 -0.08 5.49
CA LEU A 365 6.44 -0.03 4.89
C LEU A 365 5.55 0.93 5.68
N TYR A 366 4.72 1.66 4.94
CA TYR A 366 3.64 2.48 5.49
C TYR A 366 2.33 2.00 4.90
N THR A 367 1.33 1.78 5.76
CA THR A 367 0.00 1.29 5.38
C THR A 367 -1.06 2.26 5.83
N THR A 368 -2.11 2.42 5.04
CA THR A 368 -3.29 3.20 5.42
C THR A 368 -4.51 2.30 5.55
N GLU A 369 -5.47 2.73 6.35
CA GLU A 369 -6.71 1.99 6.60
C GLU A 369 -7.93 2.89 6.38
N THR A 370 -8.87 2.35 5.61
CA THR A 370 -10.17 2.99 5.32
C THR A 370 -11.26 2.54 6.30
N TYR A 371 -12.50 2.93 6.03
CA TYR A 371 -13.66 2.66 6.87
C TYR A 371 -13.38 3.02 8.34
N GLN A 372 -13.58 2.10 9.28
CA GLN A 372 -13.36 2.32 10.72
C GLN A 372 -11.88 2.18 11.13
N GLY A 373 -10.99 1.75 10.25
CA GLY A 373 -9.55 1.69 10.53
C GLY A 373 -8.93 3.06 10.76
N ARG A 374 -9.19 4.01 9.86
CA ARG A 374 -8.90 5.46 9.97
C ARG A 374 -7.51 5.79 10.52
N ARG A 375 -6.48 5.09 10.05
CA ARG A 375 -5.11 5.27 10.54
C ARG A 375 -4.07 5.04 9.46
N VAL A 376 -2.86 5.41 9.80
CA VAL A 376 -1.65 5.06 9.08
C VAL A 376 -0.70 4.34 10.04
N GLN A 377 -0.01 3.30 9.60
CA GLN A 377 0.95 2.55 10.40
C GLN A 377 2.29 2.47 9.70
N LYS A 378 3.38 2.38 10.47
CA LYS A 378 4.74 2.14 10.02
C LYS A 378 5.19 0.75 10.43
N PHE A 379 5.80 0.02 9.49
CA PHE A 379 6.44 -1.27 9.72
C PHE A 379 7.92 -1.14 9.37
N VAL A 380 8.75 -1.29 10.40
CA VAL A 380 10.20 -1.13 10.29
C VAL A 380 10.79 -2.37 9.64
N TYR A 381 11.53 -2.18 8.56
CA TYR A 381 12.28 -3.25 7.89
C TYR A 381 13.44 -3.74 8.75
N LYS A 382 13.51 -5.05 8.96
CA LYS A 382 14.51 -5.72 9.81
C LYS A 382 15.50 -6.59 9.03
N GLY A 383 15.59 -6.37 7.71
CA GLY A 383 16.41 -7.20 6.83
C GLY A 383 15.65 -8.40 6.28
N LEU A 384 16.39 -9.32 5.64
CA LEU A 384 15.87 -10.59 5.17
C LEU A 384 15.95 -11.64 6.27
N ALA A 385 14.95 -12.51 6.33
CA ALA A 385 14.91 -13.64 7.25
C ALA A 385 14.35 -14.89 6.57
N PRO A 386 14.73 -16.09 7.04
CA PRO A 386 14.15 -17.34 6.56
C PRO A 386 12.63 -17.37 6.80
N VAL A 387 11.90 -17.80 5.79
CA VAL A 387 10.46 -18.03 5.91
C VAL A 387 10.25 -19.33 6.68
N THR A 388 9.80 -19.22 7.92
CA THR A 388 9.51 -20.37 8.79
C THR A 388 8.02 -20.76 8.77
N ARG A 389 7.15 -19.84 8.41
CA ARG A 389 5.72 -20.04 8.26
C ARG A 389 5.12 -19.07 7.23
N LYS A 390 4.06 -19.50 6.56
CA LYS A 390 3.38 -18.66 5.56
C LYS A 390 2.63 -17.50 6.21
N GLU A 391 1.93 -17.75 7.31
CA GLU A 391 1.16 -16.73 8.05
C GLU A 391 1.86 -16.40 9.37
N GLN A 392 2.28 -15.15 9.52
CA GLN A 392 3.04 -14.70 10.69
C GLN A 392 2.15 -14.12 11.81
N GLY A 393 0.90 -13.76 11.48
CA GLY A 393 0.02 -13.02 12.40
C GLY A 393 0.51 -11.60 12.64
N THR A 394 0.20 -11.04 13.80
CA THR A 394 0.63 -9.69 14.19
C THR A 394 2.13 -9.67 14.55
N ILE A 395 2.87 -8.73 13.93
CA ILE A 395 4.34 -8.64 14.07
C ILE A 395 4.74 -7.48 14.99
N TRP A 396 4.87 -7.79 16.30
CA TRP A 396 5.30 -6.86 17.31
C TRP A 396 6.82 -6.76 17.42
N PRO A 397 7.37 -5.61 17.90
CA PRO A 397 8.77 -5.49 18.21
C PRO A 397 9.22 -6.57 19.18
N THR A 398 10.31 -7.24 18.85
CA THR A 398 10.93 -8.21 19.80
C THR A 398 11.48 -7.40 20.97
N ARG A 399 10.96 -7.62 22.18
CA ARG A 399 11.57 -7.04 23.38
C ARG A 399 13.00 -7.54 23.48
N THR A 400 13.98 -6.70 23.22
CA THR A 400 15.35 -6.92 23.68
C THR A 400 15.31 -6.79 25.20
N THR A 401 15.25 -7.90 25.89
CA THR A 401 15.58 -7.93 27.33
C THR A 401 17.07 -7.62 27.41
N SER A 402 17.42 -6.34 27.56
CA SER A 402 18.72 -5.97 28.13
C SER A 402 18.74 -6.52 29.54
N ARG A 403 19.48 -7.60 29.74
CA ARG A 403 19.92 -8.06 31.07
C ARG A 403 21.13 -7.24 31.51
#